data_599ef45d4de8bf056ed202c0a02ecfda
#
_entry.id   599ef45d4de8bf056ed202c0a02ecfda
#
_cell.length_a   1.000
_cell.length_b   1.000
_cell.length_c   1.000
_cell.angle_alpha   90.00
_cell.angle_beta   90.00
_cell.angle_gamma   90.00
#
_symmetry.space_group_name_H-M   'P 1'
#
loop_
_entity.id
_entity.type
_entity.pdbx_description
1 polymer ?
#
loop_
_entity_poly.entity_id
_entity_poly.type
_entity_poly.pdbx_seq_one_letter_code
_entity_poly.pdbx_strand_id
1 'polypeptide(L)'
;MFIGHFGAGLAAKRIAPRPSLGTLFLGSQFIDLLWPVLLILGLERVEIDPGNTAFTPLNFTEYPFTHSFLAVLGWSLVVGGIYYAIRKHIRSAIVVGGLVMSHWVLDLLTHRPDLPLVPWSDTKVGMGLWNSIPLTVLVEGSLFIFGAYVYFKTTKALNGKGTFGLWGLLAFLVVMYALNLFGPPPPSVEPIGYAGLLQWLLVAWAYWIDRNRSTAPQFSTSL
;
A
#
# COMPACT_ATOMS: atom_id res chain seq x y z
N MET A 1 2.40 -5.70 -4.96
CA MET A 1 1.24 -5.00 -5.61
C MET A 1 1.48 -3.49 -5.54
N PHE A 2 0.86 -2.63 -6.41
CA PHE A 2 1.07 -1.18 -6.28
C PHE A 2 -0.22 -0.44 -5.92
N ILE A 3 -1.08 -0.13 -6.89
CA ILE A 3 -2.30 0.67 -6.60
C ILE A 3 -3.33 -0.10 -5.76
N GLY A 4 -3.28 -1.42 -5.73
CA GLY A 4 -4.14 -2.24 -4.89
C GLY A 4 -3.98 -1.97 -3.39
N HIS A 5 -2.76 -1.74 -2.90
CA HIS A 5 -2.51 -1.36 -1.51
C HIS A 5 -3.14 -0.01 -1.15
N PHE A 6 -3.07 0.99 -2.05
CA PHE A 6 -3.77 2.26 -1.87
C PHE A 6 -5.29 2.06 -1.86
N GLY A 7 -5.80 1.14 -2.71
CA GLY A 7 -7.21 0.75 -2.71
C GLY A 7 -7.68 0.23 -1.36
N ALA A 8 -6.91 -0.66 -0.73
CA ALA A 8 -7.18 -1.16 0.62
C ALA A 8 -7.21 -0.02 1.66
N GLY A 9 -6.22 0.90 1.62
CA GLY A 9 -6.18 2.07 2.49
C GLY A 9 -7.40 2.99 2.34
N LEU A 10 -7.83 3.25 1.10
CA LEU A 10 -9.05 4.04 0.79
C LEU A 10 -10.31 3.35 1.34
N ALA A 11 -10.48 2.05 1.09
CA ALA A 11 -11.65 1.29 1.54
C ALA A 11 -11.75 1.22 3.07
N ALA A 12 -10.62 1.17 3.77
CA ALA A 12 -10.56 1.08 5.23
C ALA A 12 -11.19 2.28 5.94
N LYS A 13 -11.34 3.44 5.27
CA LYS A 13 -12.04 4.61 5.83
C LYS A 13 -13.48 4.30 6.24
N ARG A 14 -14.15 3.38 5.55
CA ARG A 14 -15.52 2.92 5.87
C ARG A 14 -15.56 2.12 7.17
N ILE A 15 -14.55 1.27 7.40
CA ILE A 15 -14.46 0.37 8.55
C ILE A 15 -14.00 1.15 9.79
N ALA A 16 -13.01 2.04 9.60
CA ALA A 16 -12.45 2.90 10.64
C ALA A 16 -12.48 4.37 10.19
N PRO A 17 -13.55 5.12 10.48
CA PRO A 17 -13.68 6.52 10.06
C PRO A 17 -12.73 7.50 10.77
N ARG A 18 -12.25 7.16 11.98
CA ARG A 18 -11.42 8.05 12.81
C ARG A 18 -10.00 8.28 12.30
N PRO A 19 -9.24 7.25 11.85
CA PRO A 19 -7.93 7.47 11.25
C PRO A 19 -8.06 8.36 10.02
N SER A 20 -7.10 9.28 9.86
CA SER A 20 -6.98 10.07 8.62
C SER A 20 -6.60 9.17 7.45
N LEU A 21 -6.86 9.62 6.22
CA LEU A 21 -6.44 8.90 5.02
C LEU A 21 -4.91 8.68 5.01
N GLY A 22 -4.14 9.67 5.47
CA GLY A 22 -2.68 9.51 5.60
C GLY A 22 -2.28 8.39 6.55
N THR A 23 -2.99 8.22 7.69
CA THR A 23 -2.76 7.09 8.61
C THR A 23 -3.15 5.75 7.97
N LEU A 24 -4.23 5.70 7.20
CA LEU A 24 -4.65 4.49 6.49
C LEU A 24 -3.66 4.12 5.39
N PHE A 25 -3.12 5.10 4.67
CA PHE A 25 -2.06 4.90 3.68
C PHE A 25 -0.75 4.48 4.35
N LEU A 26 -0.38 5.11 5.47
CA LEU A 26 0.77 4.65 6.24
C LEU A 26 0.62 3.18 6.63
N GLY A 27 -0.56 2.72 7.04
CA GLY A 27 -0.80 1.31 7.35
C GLY A 27 -0.70 0.41 6.12
N SER A 28 -1.40 0.75 5.03
CA SER A 28 -1.44 -0.11 3.83
C SER A 28 -0.14 -0.11 3.02
N GLN A 29 0.67 0.94 3.14
CA GLN A 29 1.96 1.10 2.45
C GLN A 29 3.16 0.89 3.36
N PHE A 30 2.96 0.59 4.65
CA PHE A 30 4.06 0.58 5.64
C PHE A 30 5.27 -0.25 5.18
N ILE A 31 5.01 -1.40 4.61
CA ILE A 31 6.04 -2.31 4.11
C ILE A 31 6.82 -1.67 2.96
N ASP A 32 6.15 -1.09 1.99
CA ASP A 32 6.75 -0.38 0.86
C ASP A 32 7.35 0.98 1.22
N LEU A 33 7.00 1.55 2.37
CA LEU A 33 7.66 2.73 2.92
C LEU A 33 8.95 2.38 3.65
N LEU A 34 9.04 1.19 4.23
CA LEU A 34 10.21 0.68 4.94
C LEU A 34 11.22 0.05 3.98
N TRP A 35 10.75 -0.71 2.98
CA TRP A 35 11.60 -1.44 2.05
C TRP A 35 12.68 -0.59 1.36
N PRO A 36 12.40 0.61 0.82
CA PRO A 36 13.42 1.44 0.18
C PRO A 36 14.53 1.87 1.14
N VAL A 37 14.20 2.06 2.41
CA VAL A 37 15.20 2.38 3.45
C VAL A 37 16.15 1.21 3.63
N LEU A 38 15.62 -0.01 3.77
CA LEU A 38 16.44 -1.21 3.95
C LEU A 38 17.24 -1.57 2.69
N LEU A 39 16.67 -1.29 1.51
CA LEU A 39 17.35 -1.44 0.23
C LEU A 39 18.57 -0.49 0.13
N ILE A 40 18.40 0.79 0.46
CA ILE A 40 19.51 1.78 0.44
C ILE A 40 20.57 1.43 1.48
N LEU A 41 20.18 0.88 2.64
CA LEU A 41 21.12 0.43 3.67
C LEU A 41 21.80 -0.90 3.32
N GLY A 42 21.45 -1.55 2.20
CA GLY A 42 22.02 -2.82 1.77
C GLY A 42 21.57 -4.03 2.64
N LEU A 43 20.52 -3.85 3.45
CA LEU A 43 19.94 -4.91 4.29
C LEU A 43 18.95 -5.79 3.53
N GLU A 44 18.40 -5.29 2.45
CA GLU A 44 17.53 -6.00 1.51
C GLU A 44 18.00 -5.78 0.09
N ARG A 45 17.63 -6.67 -0.83
CA ARG A 45 18.17 -6.68 -2.20
C ARG A 45 17.07 -6.94 -3.22
N VAL A 46 17.22 -6.25 -4.34
CA VAL A 46 16.44 -6.45 -5.56
C VAL A 46 17.40 -6.40 -6.77
N GLU A 47 17.09 -7.13 -7.80
CA GLU A 47 17.81 -7.10 -9.07
C GLU A 47 16.87 -6.64 -10.18
N ILE A 48 17.44 -6.09 -11.23
CA ILE A 48 16.71 -5.74 -12.44
C ILE A 48 16.90 -6.89 -13.42
N ASP A 49 15.84 -7.65 -13.65
CA ASP A 49 15.80 -8.83 -14.49
C ASP A 49 14.63 -8.72 -15.47
N PRO A 50 14.81 -8.06 -16.63
CA PRO A 50 13.77 -7.92 -17.63
C PRO A 50 13.28 -9.29 -18.12
N GLY A 51 11.98 -9.56 -17.96
CA GLY A 51 11.40 -10.86 -18.28
C GLY A 51 11.18 -11.76 -17.06
N ASN A 52 11.61 -11.34 -15.87
CA ASN A 52 11.34 -12.03 -14.60
C ASN A 52 9.84 -12.29 -14.37
N THR A 53 9.01 -11.28 -14.65
CA THR A 53 7.55 -11.41 -14.81
C THR A 53 7.10 -10.59 -16.01
N ALA A 54 5.86 -10.79 -16.47
CA ALA A 54 5.30 -9.98 -17.54
C ALA A 54 5.03 -8.53 -17.09
N PHE A 55 4.79 -8.30 -15.78
CA PHE A 55 4.37 -7.01 -15.24
C PHE A 55 5.54 -6.16 -14.74
N THR A 56 6.55 -6.74 -14.11
CA THR A 56 7.67 -6.00 -13.52
C THR A 56 9.00 -6.68 -13.82
N PRO A 57 10.07 -5.90 -14.12
CA PRO A 57 11.43 -6.40 -14.28
C PRO A 57 12.14 -6.60 -12.94
N LEU A 58 11.49 -6.35 -11.81
CA LEU A 58 12.11 -6.45 -10.49
C LEU A 58 12.14 -7.89 -10.02
N ASN A 59 13.33 -8.38 -9.72
CA ASN A 59 13.58 -9.66 -9.10
C ASN A 59 13.93 -9.45 -7.62
N PHE A 60 12.99 -9.73 -6.72
CA PHE A 60 13.18 -9.58 -5.28
C PHE A 60 13.94 -10.78 -4.73
N THR A 61 15.24 -10.60 -4.52
CA THR A 61 16.13 -11.69 -4.12
C THR A 61 16.20 -11.88 -2.61
N GLU A 62 16.33 -10.77 -1.86
CA GLU A 62 16.43 -10.77 -0.39
C GLU A 62 15.65 -9.60 0.22
N TYR A 63 14.54 -9.89 0.89
CA TYR A 63 13.71 -8.89 1.58
C TYR A 63 13.00 -9.45 2.82
N PRO A 64 13.78 -10.07 3.73
CA PRO A 64 13.27 -10.83 4.86
C PRO A 64 12.64 -9.97 5.96
N PHE A 65 13.08 -8.71 6.11
CA PHE A 65 12.67 -7.83 7.21
C PHE A 65 11.39 -7.05 6.90
N THR A 66 11.13 -6.82 5.63
CA THR A 66 9.91 -6.13 5.20
C THR A 66 8.84 -7.14 4.74
N HIS A 67 9.15 -8.07 3.84
CA HIS A 67 8.14 -8.86 3.14
C HIS A 67 8.02 -10.32 3.61
N SER A 68 8.76 -10.78 4.64
CA SER A 68 8.42 -12.09 5.20
C SER A 68 7.11 -12.02 6.01
N PHE A 69 6.30 -13.08 5.95
CA PHE A 69 5.04 -13.14 6.69
C PHE A 69 5.22 -12.84 8.18
N LEU A 70 6.23 -13.44 8.82
CA LEU A 70 6.47 -13.23 10.23
C LEU A 70 6.91 -11.80 10.55
N ALA A 71 7.74 -11.18 9.71
CA ALA A 71 8.13 -9.78 9.89
C ALA A 71 6.94 -8.84 9.72
N VAL A 72 6.11 -9.06 8.68
CA VAL A 72 4.89 -8.25 8.46
C VAL A 72 3.90 -8.41 9.61
N LEU A 73 3.75 -9.60 10.17
CA LEU A 73 2.94 -9.82 11.37
C LEU A 73 3.49 -9.00 12.56
N GLY A 74 4.81 -9.01 12.76
CA GLY A 74 5.48 -8.19 13.78
C GLY A 74 5.22 -6.69 13.56
N TRP A 75 5.43 -6.19 12.34
CA TRP A 75 5.15 -4.80 11.99
C TRP A 75 3.67 -4.42 12.16
N SER A 76 2.75 -5.32 11.80
CA SER A 76 1.31 -5.13 12.03
C SER A 76 0.99 -4.88 13.51
N LEU A 77 1.57 -5.68 14.40
CA LEU A 77 1.39 -5.53 15.84
C LEU A 77 2.04 -4.24 16.36
N VAL A 78 3.24 -3.91 15.89
CA VAL A 78 3.97 -2.68 16.28
C VAL A 78 3.19 -1.43 15.84
N VAL A 79 2.81 -1.33 14.57
CA VAL A 79 2.11 -0.16 14.02
C VAL A 79 0.73 -0.01 14.63
N GLY A 80 -0.02 -1.11 14.76
CA GLY A 80 -1.32 -1.12 15.43
C GLY A 80 -1.20 -0.76 16.92
N GLY A 81 -0.18 -1.30 17.61
CA GLY A 81 0.13 -1.01 19.01
C GLY A 81 0.50 0.45 19.24
N ILE A 82 1.36 1.03 18.41
CA ILE A 82 1.71 2.46 18.47
C ILE A 82 0.47 3.31 18.25
N TYR A 83 -0.35 2.99 17.25
CA TYR A 83 -1.61 3.72 17.02
C TYR A 83 -2.51 3.66 18.25
N TYR A 84 -2.66 2.47 18.87
CA TYR A 84 -3.44 2.31 20.11
C TYR A 84 -2.86 3.12 21.26
N ALA A 85 -1.56 3.08 21.45
CA ALA A 85 -0.88 3.81 22.52
C ALA A 85 -1.15 5.33 22.45
N ILE A 86 -1.18 5.90 21.21
CA ILE A 86 -1.40 7.33 20.96
C ILE A 86 -2.89 7.69 20.99
N ARG A 87 -3.74 6.91 20.35
CA ARG A 87 -5.14 7.29 20.08
C ARG A 87 -6.17 6.61 21.00
N LYS A 88 -5.78 5.60 21.77
CA LYS A 88 -6.60 4.83 22.72
C LYS A 88 -7.91 4.32 22.11
N HIS A 89 -7.90 3.95 20.84
CA HIS A 89 -9.08 3.46 20.11
C HIS A 89 -8.79 2.13 19.43
N ILE A 90 -9.20 1.04 20.09
CA ILE A 90 -8.86 -0.34 19.70
C ILE A 90 -9.31 -0.72 18.29
N ARG A 91 -10.56 -0.39 17.90
CA ARG A 91 -11.06 -0.71 16.56
C ARG A 91 -10.19 -0.11 15.44
N SER A 92 -9.79 1.16 15.59
CA SER A 92 -8.91 1.81 14.62
C SER A 92 -7.50 1.22 14.63
N ALA A 93 -7.00 0.84 15.81
CA ALA A 93 -5.69 0.20 15.93
C ALA A 93 -5.66 -1.16 15.21
N ILE A 94 -6.71 -1.97 15.40
CA ILE A 94 -6.87 -3.26 14.69
C ILE A 94 -6.91 -3.03 13.17
N VAL A 95 -7.64 -2.03 12.68
CA VAL A 95 -7.72 -1.74 11.25
C VAL A 95 -6.37 -1.25 10.70
N VAL A 96 -5.67 -0.37 11.41
CA VAL A 96 -4.35 0.13 10.99
C VAL A 96 -3.32 -0.99 10.95
N GLY A 97 -3.25 -1.84 11.99
CA GLY A 97 -2.40 -3.03 11.99
C GLY A 97 -2.82 -4.03 10.90
N GLY A 98 -4.13 -4.26 10.74
CA GLY A 98 -4.67 -5.12 9.70
C GLY A 98 -4.35 -4.64 8.29
N LEU A 99 -4.20 -3.33 8.06
CA LEU A 99 -3.74 -2.77 6.78
C LEU A 99 -2.26 -3.13 6.51
N VAL A 100 -1.41 -3.12 7.54
CA VAL A 100 -0.02 -3.61 7.38
C VAL A 100 -0.02 -5.09 6.99
N MET A 101 -0.86 -5.91 7.64
CA MET A 101 -0.97 -7.34 7.30
C MET A 101 -1.58 -7.56 5.90
N SER A 102 -2.55 -6.72 5.49
CA SER A 102 -3.18 -6.81 4.17
C SER A 102 -2.17 -6.60 3.03
N HIS A 103 -1.08 -5.88 3.28
CA HIS A 103 0.00 -5.69 2.31
C HIS A 103 0.55 -7.06 1.88
N TRP A 104 1.00 -7.87 2.83
CA TRP A 104 1.53 -9.20 2.54
C TRP A 104 0.51 -10.12 1.86
N VAL A 105 -0.75 -10.07 2.28
CA VAL A 105 -1.82 -10.89 1.68
C VAL A 105 -2.06 -10.50 0.22
N LEU A 106 -2.03 -9.23 -0.10
CA LEU A 106 -2.19 -8.74 -1.47
C LEU A 106 -0.95 -9.06 -2.32
N ASP A 107 0.24 -8.99 -1.73
CA ASP A 107 1.48 -9.38 -2.42
C ASP A 107 1.54 -10.87 -2.69
N LEU A 108 1.00 -11.71 -1.81
CA LEU A 108 0.87 -13.13 -2.04
C LEU A 108 0.14 -13.45 -3.36
N LEU A 109 -0.84 -12.61 -3.75
CA LEU A 109 -1.54 -12.78 -5.02
C LEU A 109 -0.67 -12.41 -6.22
N THR A 110 0.12 -11.33 -6.11
CA THR A 110 0.84 -10.74 -7.25
C THR A 110 2.23 -11.31 -7.47
N HIS A 111 2.97 -11.50 -6.38
CA HIS A 111 4.32 -12.03 -6.46
C HIS A 111 4.38 -13.46 -7.00
N ARG A 112 5.45 -13.76 -7.73
CA ARG A 112 5.85 -15.15 -7.97
C ARG A 112 6.24 -15.79 -6.63
N PRO A 113 6.55 -17.12 -6.55
CA PRO A 113 6.98 -17.74 -5.30
C PRO A 113 8.35 -17.22 -4.82
N ASP A 114 8.40 -15.95 -4.41
CA ASP A 114 9.58 -15.26 -3.86
C ASP A 114 9.35 -14.66 -2.46
N LEU A 115 8.08 -14.55 -1.98
CA LEU A 115 7.76 -14.03 -0.65
C LEU A 115 8.19 -15.01 0.46
N PRO A 116 9.11 -14.64 1.37
CA PRO A 116 9.51 -15.51 2.48
C PRO A 116 8.38 -15.68 3.49
N LEU A 117 8.26 -16.87 4.09
CA LEU A 117 7.37 -17.07 5.25
C LEU A 117 8.01 -16.55 6.55
N VAL A 118 9.29 -16.80 6.73
CA VAL A 118 10.06 -16.31 7.87
C VAL A 118 11.41 -15.76 7.40
N PRO A 119 12.03 -14.82 8.11
CA PRO A 119 13.25 -14.12 7.65
C PRO A 119 14.46 -15.02 7.35
N TRP A 120 14.51 -16.19 7.96
CA TRP A 120 15.64 -17.12 7.88
C TRP A 120 15.32 -18.43 7.12
N SER A 121 14.18 -18.50 6.44
CA SER A 121 13.74 -19.69 5.71
C SER A 121 13.82 -19.51 4.21
N ASP A 122 14.22 -20.57 3.52
CA ASP A 122 14.18 -20.65 2.05
C ASP A 122 12.76 -20.91 1.52
N THR A 123 11.79 -21.18 2.42
CA THR A 123 10.39 -21.39 2.01
C THR A 123 9.79 -20.08 1.56
N LYS A 124 9.48 -20.00 0.27
CA LYS A 124 8.89 -18.84 -0.39
C LYS A 124 7.56 -19.20 -1.03
N VAL A 125 6.62 -18.24 -1.02
CA VAL A 125 5.27 -18.40 -1.56
C VAL A 125 4.93 -17.24 -2.49
N GLY A 126 3.88 -17.42 -3.31
CA GLY A 126 3.37 -16.41 -4.23
C GLY A 126 2.51 -17.06 -5.31
N MET A 127 1.45 -16.38 -5.74
CA MET A 127 0.49 -16.91 -6.72
C MET A 127 0.81 -16.46 -8.15
N GLY A 128 1.77 -15.56 -8.35
CA GLY A 128 2.31 -15.21 -9.65
C GLY A 128 1.40 -14.39 -10.57
N LEU A 129 0.48 -13.60 -10.02
CA LEU A 129 -0.42 -12.78 -10.85
C LEU A 129 0.34 -11.84 -11.80
N TRP A 130 1.54 -11.37 -11.41
CA TRP A 130 2.41 -10.54 -12.26
C TRP A 130 2.89 -11.23 -13.56
N ASN A 131 2.67 -12.53 -13.70
CA ASN A 131 2.91 -13.22 -14.98
C ASN A 131 1.82 -12.94 -16.03
N SER A 132 0.73 -12.24 -15.66
CA SER A 132 -0.35 -11.86 -16.57
C SER A 132 -0.70 -10.37 -16.40
N ILE A 133 -0.26 -9.53 -17.33
CA ILE A 133 -0.62 -8.10 -17.32
C ILE A 133 -2.13 -7.87 -17.25
N PRO A 134 -2.99 -8.54 -18.09
CA PRO A 134 -4.43 -8.30 -18.02
C PRO A 134 -5.04 -8.64 -16.65
N LEU A 135 -4.63 -9.76 -16.04
CA LEU A 135 -5.15 -10.16 -14.74
C LEU A 135 -4.64 -9.24 -13.62
N THR A 136 -3.38 -8.81 -13.69
CA THR A 136 -2.81 -7.84 -12.73
C THR A 136 -3.58 -6.52 -12.78
N VAL A 137 -3.77 -5.96 -13.98
CA VAL A 137 -4.52 -4.72 -14.16
C VAL A 137 -5.99 -4.86 -13.71
N LEU A 138 -6.62 -6.00 -13.99
CA LEU A 138 -7.99 -6.27 -13.56
C LEU A 138 -8.09 -6.30 -12.03
N VAL A 139 -7.22 -7.04 -11.36
CA VAL A 139 -7.28 -7.21 -9.88
C VAL A 139 -6.88 -5.91 -9.18
N GLU A 140 -5.72 -5.32 -9.50
CA GLU A 140 -5.25 -4.09 -8.87
C GLU A 140 -6.17 -2.91 -9.18
N GLY A 141 -6.61 -2.77 -10.43
CA GLY A 141 -7.54 -1.74 -10.86
C GLY A 141 -8.91 -1.86 -10.17
N SER A 142 -9.44 -3.09 -10.05
CA SER A 142 -10.71 -3.32 -9.34
C SER A 142 -10.61 -2.96 -7.86
N LEU A 143 -9.54 -3.35 -7.17
CA LEU A 143 -9.29 -2.99 -5.77
C LEU A 143 -9.18 -1.47 -5.60
N PHE A 144 -8.46 -0.80 -6.50
CA PHE A 144 -8.26 0.63 -6.45
C PHE A 144 -9.56 1.40 -6.71
N ILE A 145 -10.31 1.04 -7.75
CA ILE A 145 -11.61 1.66 -8.09
C ILE A 145 -12.60 1.43 -6.95
N PHE A 146 -12.69 0.21 -6.42
CA PHE A 146 -13.55 -0.09 -5.28
C PHE A 146 -13.16 0.74 -4.05
N GLY A 147 -11.87 0.81 -3.72
CA GLY A 147 -11.38 1.61 -2.60
C GLY A 147 -11.71 3.10 -2.76
N ALA A 148 -11.48 3.66 -3.95
CA ALA A 148 -11.82 5.04 -4.27
C ALA A 148 -13.35 5.28 -4.15
N TYR A 149 -14.16 4.39 -4.70
CA TYR A 149 -15.63 4.46 -4.57
C TYR A 149 -16.07 4.47 -3.10
N VAL A 150 -15.55 3.54 -2.30
CA VAL A 150 -15.88 3.47 -0.86
C VAL A 150 -15.46 4.73 -0.13
N TYR A 151 -14.27 5.27 -0.42
CA TYR A 151 -13.80 6.52 0.17
C TYR A 151 -14.68 7.72 -0.21
N PHE A 152 -15.08 7.85 -1.49
CA PHE A 152 -16.01 8.89 -1.93
C PHE A 152 -17.38 8.79 -1.24
N LYS A 153 -17.90 7.59 -1.06
CA LYS A 153 -19.18 7.37 -0.35
C LYS A 153 -19.08 7.64 1.17
N THR A 154 -17.90 7.48 1.74
CA THR A 154 -17.68 7.63 3.19
C THR A 154 -17.33 9.07 3.58
N THR A 155 -16.80 9.88 2.65
CA THR A 155 -16.32 11.22 2.95
C THR A 155 -16.95 12.27 2.02
N LYS A 156 -17.05 13.52 2.51
CA LYS A 156 -17.46 14.69 1.73
C LYS A 156 -16.35 15.73 1.75
N ALA A 157 -16.09 16.35 0.61
CA ALA A 157 -15.17 17.48 0.55
C ALA A 157 -15.77 18.69 1.30
N LEU A 158 -14.96 19.37 2.08
CA LEU A 158 -15.33 20.61 2.78
C LEU A 158 -15.10 21.84 1.88
N ASN A 159 -14.24 21.72 0.89
CA ASN A 159 -13.85 22.79 -0.02
C ASN A 159 -13.21 22.21 -1.31
N GLY A 160 -12.83 23.08 -2.24
CA GLY A 160 -12.16 22.71 -3.49
C GLY A 160 -10.85 21.93 -3.27
N LYS A 161 -10.06 22.24 -2.21
CA LYS A 161 -8.82 21.50 -1.89
C LYS A 161 -9.12 20.03 -1.61
N GLY A 162 -10.21 19.73 -0.87
CA GLY A 162 -10.64 18.36 -0.60
C GLY A 162 -11.17 17.61 -1.84
N THR A 163 -11.72 18.33 -2.84
CA THR A 163 -12.16 17.73 -4.10
C THR A 163 -10.97 17.49 -5.04
N PHE A 164 -10.28 18.58 -5.41
CA PHE A 164 -9.19 18.51 -6.39
C PHE A 164 -7.97 17.78 -5.86
N GLY A 165 -7.69 17.88 -4.57
CA GLY A 165 -6.59 17.13 -3.93
C GLY A 165 -6.78 15.62 -4.04
N LEU A 166 -8.01 15.12 -3.81
CA LEU A 166 -8.30 13.70 -3.95
C LEU A 166 -8.22 13.24 -5.41
N TRP A 167 -8.87 13.97 -6.34
CA TRP A 167 -8.80 13.64 -7.77
C TRP A 167 -7.37 13.68 -8.29
N GLY A 168 -6.58 14.68 -7.88
CA GLY A 168 -5.16 14.79 -8.24
C GLY A 168 -4.35 13.59 -7.73
N LEU A 169 -4.57 13.15 -6.48
CA LEU A 169 -3.91 11.97 -5.93
C LEU A 169 -4.28 10.69 -6.70
N LEU A 170 -5.57 10.47 -6.96
CA LEU A 170 -6.02 9.28 -7.71
C LEU A 170 -5.47 9.27 -9.14
N ALA A 171 -5.51 10.41 -9.83
CA ALA A 171 -4.94 10.55 -11.18
C ALA A 171 -3.42 10.32 -11.17
N PHE A 172 -2.71 10.87 -10.18
CA PHE A 172 -1.27 10.66 -10.03
C PHE A 172 -0.94 9.17 -9.85
N LEU A 173 -1.66 8.45 -8.98
CA LEU A 173 -1.45 7.01 -8.77
C LEU A 173 -1.70 6.21 -10.05
N VAL A 174 -2.75 6.53 -10.82
CA VAL A 174 -3.02 5.87 -12.11
C VAL A 174 -1.90 6.15 -13.12
N VAL A 175 -1.41 7.39 -13.19
CA VAL A 175 -0.28 7.75 -14.09
C VAL A 175 0.98 6.97 -13.68
N MET A 176 1.31 6.94 -12.38
CA MET A 176 2.47 6.18 -11.91
C MET A 176 2.35 4.68 -12.17
N TYR A 177 1.14 4.13 -12.04
CA TYR A 177 0.86 2.74 -12.39
C TYR A 177 1.08 2.47 -13.89
N ALA A 178 0.59 3.36 -14.75
CA ALA A 178 0.79 3.26 -16.19
C ALA A 178 2.28 3.39 -16.57
N LEU A 179 3.01 4.31 -15.93
CA LEU A 179 4.46 4.45 -16.15
C LEU A 179 5.24 3.21 -15.68
N ASN A 180 4.83 2.59 -14.58
CA ASN A 180 5.43 1.34 -14.13
C ASN A 180 5.16 0.17 -15.10
N LEU A 181 3.99 0.16 -15.75
CA LEU A 181 3.61 -0.89 -16.70
C LEU A 181 4.23 -0.72 -18.09
N PHE A 182 4.28 0.53 -18.60
CA PHE A 182 4.66 0.84 -19.98
C PHE A 182 6.03 1.52 -20.09
N GLY A 183 6.62 1.92 -18.98
CA GLY A 183 7.91 2.57 -18.95
C GLY A 183 9.07 1.59 -19.20
N PRO A 184 10.26 2.09 -19.54
CA PRO A 184 11.44 1.26 -19.64
C PRO A 184 11.85 0.74 -18.26
N PRO A 185 12.52 -0.43 -18.19
CA PRO A 185 13.11 -0.89 -16.93
C PRO A 185 14.02 0.17 -16.32
N PRO A 186 14.10 0.27 -14.98
CA PRO A 186 15.04 1.15 -14.32
C PRO A 186 16.49 0.84 -14.74
N PRO A 187 17.36 1.85 -14.90
CA PRO A 187 18.74 1.62 -15.35
C PRO A 187 19.63 0.98 -14.27
N SER A 188 19.28 1.13 -12.99
CA SER A 188 19.98 0.53 -11.84
C SER A 188 19.04 0.45 -10.62
N VAL A 189 19.50 -0.19 -9.56
CA VAL A 189 18.71 -0.39 -8.31
C VAL A 189 18.60 0.91 -7.49
N GLU A 190 19.62 1.76 -7.52
CA GLU A 190 19.64 3.00 -6.70
C GLU A 190 18.44 3.93 -6.93
N PRO A 191 18.04 4.25 -8.18
CA PRO A 191 16.84 5.05 -8.42
C PRO A 191 15.57 4.43 -7.84
N ILE A 192 15.47 3.10 -7.75
CA ILE A 192 14.31 2.41 -7.17
C ILE A 192 14.19 2.75 -5.69
N GLY A 193 15.31 2.68 -4.95
CA GLY A 193 15.33 3.06 -3.54
C GLY A 193 14.90 4.51 -3.31
N TYR A 194 15.47 5.46 -4.05
CA TYR A 194 15.11 6.87 -3.91
C TYR A 194 13.68 7.17 -4.34
N ALA A 195 13.21 6.59 -5.45
CA ALA A 195 11.82 6.73 -5.88
C ALA A 195 10.85 6.14 -4.85
N GLY A 196 11.20 5.01 -4.24
CA GLY A 196 10.43 4.40 -3.16
C GLY A 196 10.28 5.31 -1.95
N LEU A 197 11.33 6.07 -1.58
CA LEU A 197 11.24 7.07 -0.49
C LEU A 197 10.24 8.18 -0.80
N LEU A 198 10.01 8.54 -2.05
CA LEU A 198 9.01 9.56 -2.41
C LEU A 198 7.57 9.15 -2.08
N GLN A 199 7.30 7.87 -1.82
CA GLN A 199 5.98 7.42 -1.36
C GLN A 199 5.55 8.08 -0.03
N TRP A 200 6.50 8.53 0.81
CA TRP A 200 6.19 9.32 2.00
C TRP A 200 5.45 10.63 1.67
N LEU A 201 5.70 11.22 0.50
CA LEU A 201 4.96 12.40 0.02
C LEU A 201 3.49 12.07 -0.27
N LEU A 202 3.17 10.85 -0.70
CA LEU A 202 1.79 10.40 -0.91
C LEU A 202 1.04 10.28 0.43
N VAL A 203 1.73 9.80 1.47
CA VAL A 203 1.18 9.78 2.84
C VAL A 203 0.91 11.19 3.33
N ALA A 204 1.87 12.11 3.15
CA ALA A 204 1.69 13.52 3.52
C ALA A 204 0.54 14.18 2.73
N TRP A 205 0.43 13.90 1.43
CA TRP A 205 -0.66 14.38 0.58
C TRP A 205 -2.02 13.85 1.06
N ALA A 206 -2.09 12.58 1.42
CA ALA A 206 -3.29 11.98 1.97
C ALA A 206 -3.72 12.61 3.32
N TYR A 207 -2.76 12.95 4.21
CA TYR A 207 -3.06 13.74 5.41
C TYR A 207 -3.63 15.11 5.08
N TRP A 208 -3.07 15.79 4.07
CA TRP A 208 -3.56 17.11 3.65
C TRP A 208 -4.97 17.02 3.04
N ILE A 209 -5.25 16.00 2.22
CA ILE A 209 -6.59 15.75 1.67
C ILE A 209 -7.61 15.57 2.79
N ASP A 210 -7.31 14.72 3.77
CA ASP A 210 -8.25 14.37 4.84
C ASP A 210 -8.59 15.57 5.76
N ARG A 211 -7.68 16.54 5.91
CA ARG A 211 -7.96 17.82 6.60
C ARG A 211 -9.00 18.69 5.87
N ASN A 212 -9.20 18.46 4.58
CA ASN A 212 -10.14 19.18 3.72
C ASN A 212 -11.38 18.34 3.36
N ARG A 213 -11.57 17.22 4.08
CA ARG A 213 -12.72 16.33 3.93
C ARG A 213 -13.26 15.94 5.31
N SER A 214 -14.55 15.67 5.39
CA SER A 214 -15.19 15.12 6.59
C SER A 214 -15.76 13.74 6.28
N THR A 215 -15.81 12.88 7.29
CA THR A 215 -16.62 11.65 7.21
C THR A 215 -18.10 12.04 7.15
N ALA A 216 -18.84 11.48 6.20
CA ALA A 216 -20.30 11.64 6.17
C ALA A 216 -20.89 11.12 7.49
N PRO A 217 -21.90 11.79 8.07
CA PRO A 217 -22.60 11.27 9.23
C PRO A 217 -23.06 9.84 8.92
N GLN A 218 -22.67 8.88 9.73
CA GLN A 218 -23.30 7.57 9.67
C GLN A 218 -24.76 7.81 10.06
N PHE A 219 -25.69 7.44 9.17
CA PHE A 219 -27.09 7.39 9.56
C PHE A 219 -27.15 6.54 10.83
N SER A 220 -27.47 7.17 11.96
CA SER A 220 -27.81 6.43 13.15
C SER A 220 -29.08 5.66 12.81
N THR A 221 -28.96 4.40 12.46
CA THR A 221 -30.08 3.47 12.57
C THR A 221 -30.31 3.31 14.06
N SER A 222 -31.12 4.19 14.60
CA SER A 222 -31.84 3.94 15.84
C SER A 222 -32.76 2.75 15.58
N LEU A 223 -32.35 1.58 16.03
CA LEU A 223 -33.24 0.48 16.34
C LEU A 223 -33.28 0.33 17.86
#